data_17d73a00158ef065b69b44b179aa03d3
#
_entry.id   17d73a00158ef065b69b44b179aa03d3
#
_cell.length_a   1.000
_cell.length_b   1.000
_cell.length_c   1.000
_cell.angle_alpha   90.00
_cell.angle_beta   90.00
_cell.angle_gamma   90.00
#
_symmetry.space_group_name_H-M   'P 1'
#
loop_
_entity.id
_entity.type
_entity.pdbx_description
1 polymer ?
#
loop_
_entity_poly.entity_id
_entity_poly.type
_entity_poly.pdbx_seq_one_letter_code
_entity_poly.pdbx_strand_id
1 'polypeptide(L)'
;LLHVTQPTLSRQLMQLEAELGVKLFRRSQYRVVLTDDGMLLRRRAQEIVELADKAERELQHTQTELAGEVAIGCGETVAMTFLSRHIGAFRRLYPQVQFRIYSANADDVKEHIEKGLLDMGLLTEPVDIGRYAFLRMPQKDRWGVLVPKERALARRKGVTPKDLTGVPLLISSRETIQNELAGWFGSDFEKIEIAATYNLILNAANMVKNGLGAALCFDLDNISDALTFVPLSPTLETGTVLA
;
A
#
# COMPACT_ATOMS: atom_id res chain seq x y z
N LEU A 1 -12.13 11.21 24.24
CA LEU A 1 -13.54 10.92 24.55
C LEU A 1 -14.31 12.21 24.42
N LEU A 2 -15.34 12.26 23.55
CA LEU A 2 -16.25 13.39 23.40
C LEU A 2 -17.02 13.55 24.72
N HIS A 3 -16.81 14.63 25.47
CA HIS A 3 -17.51 14.93 26.71
C HIS A 3 -18.98 15.33 26.47
N VAL A 4 -19.70 14.55 25.66
CA VAL A 4 -21.11 14.77 25.32
C VAL A 4 -21.98 13.60 25.80
N THR A 5 -23.22 13.90 26.18
CA THR A 5 -24.16 12.85 26.58
C THR A 5 -24.71 12.11 25.36
N GLN A 6 -25.14 10.86 25.54
CA GLN A 6 -25.72 10.05 24.47
C GLN A 6 -26.94 10.71 23.79
N PRO A 7 -27.88 11.40 24.52
CA PRO A 7 -28.96 12.12 23.86
C PRO A 7 -28.48 13.30 22.99
N THR A 8 -27.43 14.01 23.43
CA THR A 8 -26.84 15.13 22.66
C THR A 8 -26.23 14.62 21.37
N LEU A 9 -25.43 13.56 21.45
CA LEU A 9 -24.82 12.92 20.27
C LEU A 9 -25.90 12.44 19.28
N SER A 10 -26.95 11.77 19.79
CA SER A 10 -28.05 11.28 18.94
C SER A 10 -28.77 12.42 18.22
N ARG A 11 -28.97 13.56 18.87
CA ARG A 11 -29.59 14.75 18.26
C ARG A 11 -28.70 15.35 17.18
N GLN A 12 -27.39 15.50 17.44
CA GLN A 12 -26.43 16.01 16.44
C GLN A 12 -26.37 15.13 15.22
N LEU A 13 -26.37 13.80 15.38
CA LEU A 13 -26.38 12.87 14.27
C LEU A 13 -27.68 12.94 13.46
N MET A 14 -28.84 13.08 14.12
CA MET A 14 -30.12 13.26 13.40
C MET A 14 -30.17 14.60 12.64
N GLN A 15 -29.60 15.66 13.21
CA GLN A 15 -29.50 16.95 12.54
C GLN A 15 -28.61 16.84 11.30
N LEU A 16 -27.43 16.20 11.42
CA LEU A 16 -26.52 15.95 10.30
C LEU A 16 -27.20 15.14 9.18
N GLU A 17 -27.94 14.08 9.53
CA GLU A 17 -28.75 13.31 8.55
C GLU A 17 -29.76 14.21 7.82
N ALA A 18 -30.42 15.12 8.55
CA ALA A 18 -31.40 16.05 7.96
C ALA A 18 -30.73 17.08 7.04
N GLU A 19 -29.57 17.62 7.42
CA GLU A 19 -28.80 18.57 6.61
C GLU A 19 -28.27 17.93 5.33
N LEU A 20 -27.80 16.68 5.41
CA LEU A 20 -27.28 15.94 4.25
C LEU A 20 -28.37 15.29 3.39
N GLY A 21 -29.59 15.18 3.90
CA GLY A 21 -30.71 14.55 3.20
C GLY A 21 -30.57 13.02 3.06
N VAL A 22 -29.67 12.39 3.82
CA VAL A 22 -29.40 10.95 3.77
C VAL A 22 -29.43 10.32 5.16
N LYS A 23 -29.69 9.00 5.23
CA LYS A 23 -29.60 8.25 6.46
C LYS A 23 -28.20 7.66 6.63
N LEU A 24 -27.52 8.02 7.72
CA LEU A 24 -26.17 7.55 8.04
C LEU A 24 -26.20 6.27 8.88
N PHE A 25 -27.29 6.06 9.63
CA PHE A 25 -27.43 4.93 10.54
C PHE A 25 -28.76 4.18 10.31
N ARG A 26 -28.70 2.85 10.33
CA ARG A 26 -29.86 1.98 10.49
C ARG A 26 -29.93 1.54 11.94
N ARG A 27 -31.07 1.80 12.58
CA ARG A 27 -31.35 1.36 13.95
C ARG A 27 -32.18 0.08 13.90
N SER A 28 -31.71 -0.97 14.53
CA SER A 28 -32.54 -2.15 14.86
C SER A 28 -32.68 -2.24 16.38
N GLN A 29 -33.56 -3.12 16.85
CA GLN A 29 -33.82 -3.28 18.28
C GLN A 29 -32.56 -3.54 19.13
N TYR A 30 -31.47 -4.06 18.53
CA TYR A 30 -30.26 -4.48 19.26
C TYR A 30 -28.97 -3.88 18.69
N ARG A 31 -28.99 -3.17 17.58
CA ARG A 31 -27.77 -2.67 16.90
C ARG A 31 -28.04 -1.37 16.17
N VAL A 32 -27.01 -0.51 16.20
CA VAL A 32 -26.87 0.63 15.30
C VAL A 32 -25.76 0.28 14.31
N VAL A 33 -26.07 0.26 13.03
CA VAL A 33 -25.11 0.01 11.96
C VAL A 33 -25.10 1.17 10.98
N LEU A 34 -23.93 1.44 10.40
CA LEU A 34 -23.81 2.44 9.35
C LEU A 34 -24.52 1.98 8.07
N THR A 35 -25.11 2.94 7.35
CA THR A 35 -25.51 2.78 5.95
C THR A 35 -24.28 2.92 5.04
N ASP A 36 -24.45 2.71 3.74
CA ASP A 36 -23.39 2.96 2.75
C ASP A 36 -22.96 4.44 2.76
N ASP A 37 -23.93 5.37 2.85
CA ASP A 37 -23.66 6.81 3.02
C ASP A 37 -22.95 7.08 4.36
N GLY A 38 -23.35 6.39 5.42
CA GLY A 38 -22.70 6.47 6.73
C GLY A 38 -21.25 5.96 6.71
N MET A 39 -20.97 4.90 5.97
CA MET A 39 -19.60 4.40 5.77
C MET A 39 -18.77 5.37 4.95
N LEU A 40 -19.35 5.94 3.89
CA LEU A 40 -18.69 6.97 3.09
C LEU A 40 -18.35 8.21 3.94
N LEU A 41 -19.34 8.74 4.68
CA LEU A 41 -19.14 9.90 5.52
C LEU A 41 -18.10 9.64 6.62
N ARG A 42 -18.13 8.46 7.26
CA ARG A 42 -17.15 8.07 8.27
C ARG A 42 -15.73 8.14 7.72
N ARG A 43 -15.50 7.59 6.52
CA ARG A 43 -14.17 7.62 5.88
C ARG A 43 -13.73 9.06 5.62
N ARG A 44 -14.61 9.91 5.07
CA ARG A 44 -14.30 11.32 4.80
C ARG A 44 -14.09 12.14 6.06
N ALA A 45 -14.91 11.90 7.09
CA ALA A 45 -14.76 12.57 8.38
C ALA A 45 -13.42 12.20 9.04
N GLN A 46 -12.97 10.96 8.90
CA GLN A 46 -11.68 10.53 9.42
C GLN A 46 -10.51 11.25 8.71
N GLU A 47 -10.56 11.35 7.38
CA GLU A 47 -9.58 12.11 6.59
C GLU A 47 -9.53 13.60 7.03
N ILE A 48 -10.69 14.23 7.25
CA ILE A 48 -10.80 15.62 7.70
C ILE A 48 -10.19 15.80 9.11
N VAL A 49 -10.49 14.90 10.04
CA VAL A 49 -9.96 14.98 11.41
C VAL A 49 -8.44 14.79 11.41
N GLU A 50 -7.93 13.81 10.68
CA GLU A 50 -6.49 13.58 10.55
C GLU A 50 -5.76 14.82 9.99
N LEU A 51 -6.35 15.48 8.98
CA LEU A 51 -5.78 16.71 8.41
C LEU A 51 -5.85 17.88 9.39
N ALA A 52 -6.93 18.02 10.16
CA ALA A 52 -7.06 19.04 11.19
C ALA A 52 -6.03 18.85 12.32
N ASP A 53 -5.89 17.60 12.79
CA ASP A 53 -4.89 17.25 13.81
C ASP A 53 -3.45 17.51 13.31
N LYS A 54 -3.19 17.27 12.02
CA LYS A 54 -1.91 17.58 11.39
C LYS A 54 -1.65 19.10 11.41
N ALA A 55 -2.61 19.89 10.95
CA ALA A 55 -2.49 21.35 10.93
C ALA A 55 -2.27 21.93 12.36
N GLU A 56 -2.96 21.39 13.35
CA GLU A 56 -2.76 21.81 14.76
C GLU A 56 -1.33 21.48 15.23
N ARG A 57 -0.82 20.30 14.95
CA ARG A 57 0.56 19.91 15.28
C ARG A 57 1.60 20.82 14.61
N GLU A 58 1.43 21.13 13.32
CA GLU A 58 2.34 22.00 12.56
C GLU A 58 2.41 23.41 13.14
N LEU A 59 1.30 23.94 13.67
CA LEU A 59 1.25 25.27 14.27
C LEU A 59 1.80 25.33 15.72
N GLN A 60 1.79 24.21 16.43
CA GLN A 60 2.24 24.14 17.83
C GLN A 60 3.76 24.03 17.98
N HIS A 61 4.51 23.71 16.92
CA HIS A 61 5.96 23.55 17.00
C HIS A 61 6.68 24.90 17.04
N THR A 62 7.26 25.22 18.20
CA THR A 62 8.17 26.35 18.41
C THR A 62 9.57 26.01 17.86
N GLN A 63 10.19 26.94 17.17
CA GLN A 63 11.34 26.88 16.26
C GLN A 63 12.70 26.41 16.83
N THR A 64 12.81 25.77 17.98
CA THR A 64 14.11 25.51 18.61
C THR A 64 14.64 24.07 18.50
N GLU A 65 13.80 23.08 18.28
CA GLU A 65 14.21 21.69 18.07
C GLU A 65 13.33 21.04 16.99
N LEU A 66 13.97 20.30 16.08
CA LEU A 66 13.22 19.51 15.09
C LEU A 66 12.44 18.39 15.80
N ALA A 67 11.13 18.58 15.87
CA ALA A 67 10.17 17.65 16.46
C ALA A 67 8.94 17.53 15.56
N GLY A 68 8.11 16.52 15.80
CA GLY A 68 6.88 16.31 15.03
C GLY A 68 6.85 14.95 14.33
N GLU A 69 5.85 14.78 13.44
CA GLU A 69 5.64 13.54 12.71
C GLU A 69 5.95 13.75 11.21
N VAL A 70 6.65 12.79 10.62
CA VAL A 70 6.81 12.65 9.16
C VAL A 70 6.02 11.42 8.72
N ALA A 71 4.99 11.64 7.92
CA ALA A 71 4.12 10.58 7.41
C ALA A 71 4.56 10.13 6.02
N ILE A 72 4.96 8.86 5.89
CA ILE A 72 5.51 8.30 4.65
C ILE A 72 4.62 7.17 4.18
N GLY A 73 4.13 7.27 2.93
CA GLY A 73 3.47 6.17 2.25
C GLY A 73 4.48 5.28 1.52
N CYS A 74 4.30 3.97 1.56
CA CYS A 74 5.17 3.07 0.79
C CYS A 74 4.47 1.75 0.44
N GLY A 75 4.84 1.19 -0.72
CA GLY A 75 4.63 -0.21 -1.04
C GLY A 75 5.71 -1.12 -0.44
N GLU A 76 5.58 -2.40 -0.72
CA GLU A 76 6.59 -3.39 -0.36
C GLU A 76 7.68 -3.41 -1.45
N THR A 77 8.84 -2.81 -1.16
CA THR A 77 9.97 -2.60 -2.09
C THR A 77 11.29 -2.69 -1.32
N VAL A 78 12.35 -3.15 -1.99
CA VAL A 78 13.71 -3.16 -1.40
C VAL A 78 14.21 -1.75 -1.08
N ALA A 79 13.68 -0.72 -1.75
CA ALA A 79 14.02 0.66 -1.49
C ALA A 79 13.65 1.10 -0.06
N MET A 80 12.66 0.45 0.59
CA MET A 80 12.33 0.72 1.99
C MET A 80 13.48 0.36 2.94
N THR A 81 14.30 -0.64 2.62
CA THR A 81 15.50 -0.97 3.39
C THR A 81 16.51 0.18 3.36
N PHE A 82 16.67 0.82 2.20
CA PHE A 82 17.52 2.01 2.08
C PHE A 82 16.94 3.18 2.88
N LEU A 83 15.66 3.50 2.69
CA LEU A 83 14.99 4.60 3.38
C LEU A 83 15.03 4.42 4.90
N SER A 84 14.76 3.21 5.41
CA SER A 84 14.75 2.93 6.85
C SER A 84 16.10 3.15 7.54
N ARG A 85 17.22 2.93 6.84
CA ARG A 85 18.55 3.26 7.36
C ARG A 85 18.72 4.78 7.55
N HIS A 86 18.21 5.58 6.61
CA HIS A 86 18.25 7.04 6.69
C HIS A 86 17.31 7.56 7.78
N ILE A 87 16.11 7.00 7.90
CA ILE A 87 15.17 7.27 9.00
C ILE A 87 15.86 6.99 10.35
N GLY A 88 16.53 5.84 10.49
CA GLY A 88 17.25 5.49 11.70
C GLY A 88 18.41 6.45 12.02
N ALA A 89 19.15 6.90 10.99
CA ALA A 89 20.22 7.89 11.16
C ALA A 89 19.64 9.26 11.55
N PHE A 90 18.60 9.70 10.89
CA PHE A 90 17.92 10.98 11.15
C PHE A 90 17.38 11.03 12.58
N ARG A 91 16.70 9.98 13.02
CA ARG A 91 16.11 9.90 14.36
C ARG A 91 17.16 9.91 15.48
N ARG A 92 18.38 9.44 15.21
CA ARG A 92 19.49 9.57 16.20
C ARG A 92 19.93 11.02 16.41
N LEU A 93 19.82 11.84 15.36
CA LEU A 93 20.15 13.28 15.44
C LEU A 93 18.97 14.10 16.00
N TYR A 94 17.74 13.66 15.70
CA TYR A 94 16.49 14.35 16.07
C TYR A 94 15.52 13.39 16.75
N PRO A 95 15.74 13.05 18.04
CA PRO A 95 14.96 12.02 18.74
C PRO A 95 13.47 12.33 18.90
N GLN A 96 13.11 13.61 18.83
CA GLN A 96 11.71 14.05 18.96
C GLN A 96 10.91 13.92 17.66
N VAL A 97 11.55 13.58 16.52
CA VAL A 97 10.86 13.31 15.27
C VAL A 97 10.32 11.88 15.29
N GLN A 98 9.04 11.75 14.99
CA GLN A 98 8.34 10.49 14.82
C GLN A 98 8.12 10.21 13.33
N PHE A 99 8.08 8.95 12.96
CA PHE A 99 7.79 8.53 11.59
C PHE A 99 6.54 7.65 11.61
N ARG A 100 5.56 8.01 10.78
CA ARG A 100 4.36 7.22 10.55
C ARG A 100 4.44 6.59 9.16
N ILE A 101 4.40 5.26 9.09
CA ILE A 101 4.46 4.52 7.83
C ILE A 101 3.06 4.06 7.44
N TYR A 102 2.62 4.44 6.25
CA TYR A 102 1.37 4.02 5.64
C TYR A 102 1.67 3.03 4.51
N SER A 103 1.30 1.77 4.69
CA SER A 103 1.55 0.72 3.70
C SER A 103 0.38 0.60 2.72
N ALA A 104 0.65 0.91 1.46
CA ALA A 104 -0.31 0.81 0.37
C ALA A 104 0.42 0.73 -0.99
N ASN A 105 -0.31 0.47 -2.08
CA ASN A 105 0.25 0.59 -3.43
C ASN A 105 0.53 2.06 -3.81
N ALA A 106 1.28 2.28 -4.89
CA ALA A 106 1.71 3.63 -5.27
C ALA A 106 0.55 4.57 -5.62
N ASP A 107 -0.56 4.05 -6.13
CA ASP A 107 -1.72 4.87 -6.52
C ASP A 107 -2.46 5.38 -5.29
N ASP A 108 -2.68 4.50 -4.29
CA ASP A 108 -3.28 4.86 -3.01
C ASP A 108 -2.37 5.83 -2.21
N VAL A 109 -1.05 5.60 -2.22
CA VAL A 109 -0.07 6.51 -1.57
C VAL A 109 -0.13 7.88 -2.21
N LYS A 110 -0.14 7.95 -3.56
CA LYS A 110 -0.25 9.21 -4.30
C LYS A 110 -1.53 9.97 -3.94
N GLU A 111 -2.67 9.29 -3.91
CA GLU A 111 -3.95 9.89 -3.50
C GLU A 111 -3.86 10.51 -2.09
N HIS A 112 -3.19 9.82 -1.15
CA HIS A 112 -3.02 10.33 0.21
C HIS A 112 -2.06 11.53 0.30
N ILE A 113 -1.01 11.58 -0.53
CA ILE A 113 -0.15 12.76 -0.64
C ILE A 113 -0.96 13.95 -1.17
N GLU A 114 -1.75 13.76 -2.22
CA GLU A 114 -2.58 14.81 -2.82
C GLU A 114 -3.63 15.36 -1.84
N LYS A 115 -4.10 14.54 -0.90
CA LYS A 115 -4.99 14.94 0.20
C LYS A 115 -4.27 15.58 1.39
N GLY A 116 -2.95 15.68 1.38
CA GLY A 116 -2.17 16.18 2.50
C GLY A 116 -2.09 15.26 3.73
N LEU A 117 -2.51 14.00 3.60
CA LEU A 117 -2.47 13.00 4.67
C LEU A 117 -1.09 12.35 4.82
N LEU A 118 -0.25 12.43 3.80
CA LEU A 118 1.14 12.00 3.80
C LEU A 118 2.04 13.16 3.38
N ASP A 119 3.27 13.18 3.89
CA ASP A 119 4.27 14.19 3.56
C ASP A 119 5.10 13.77 2.37
N MET A 120 5.30 12.47 2.20
CA MET A 120 6.04 11.89 1.07
C MET A 120 5.61 10.45 0.81
N GLY A 121 6.01 9.94 -0.36
CA GLY A 121 5.73 8.57 -0.77
C GLY A 121 6.92 7.89 -1.43
N LEU A 122 7.16 6.64 -1.04
CA LEU A 122 8.07 5.75 -1.75
C LEU A 122 7.27 4.97 -2.79
N LEU A 123 7.31 5.44 -4.03
CA LEU A 123 6.43 5.04 -5.12
C LEU A 123 7.17 4.16 -6.13
N THR A 124 6.68 2.95 -6.36
CA THR A 124 7.20 2.05 -7.41
C THR A 124 6.70 2.47 -8.79
N GLU A 125 7.61 2.56 -9.74
CA GLU A 125 7.30 2.83 -11.15
C GLU A 125 6.53 1.64 -11.79
N PRO A 126 5.76 1.84 -12.86
CA PRO A 126 5.44 3.14 -13.44
C PRO A 126 4.45 3.95 -12.59
N VAL A 127 4.75 5.23 -12.41
CA VAL A 127 3.94 6.18 -11.65
C VAL A 127 4.10 7.59 -12.23
N ASP A 128 2.99 8.32 -12.36
CA ASP A 128 3.04 9.72 -12.78
C ASP A 128 3.46 10.61 -11.59
N ILE A 129 4.67 11.15 -11.69
CA ILE A 129 5.31 12.02 -10.69
C ILE A 129 5.56 13.45 -11.21
N GLY A 130 4.99 13.83 -12.37
CA GLY A 130 5.27 15.10 -13.03
C GLY A 130 4.96 16.36 -12.21
N ARG A 131 4.21 16.22 -11.11
CA ARG A 131 3.84 17.33 -10.21
C ARG A 131 4.63 17.37 -8.91
N TYR A 132 5.52 16.41 -8.67
CA TYR A 132 6.25 16.25 -7.41
C TYR A 132 7.73 16.57 -7.57
N ALA A 133 8.33 17.12 -6.51
CA ALA A 133 9.77 16.98 -6.32
C ALA A 133 10.06 15.51 -5.97
N PHE A 134 11.02 14.89 -6.60
CA PHE A 134 11.33 13.49 -6.36
C PHE A 134 12.82 13.17 -6.42
N LEU A 135 13.18 12.07 -5.75
CA LEU A 135 14.50 11.46 -5.79
C LEU A 135 14.36 10.01 -6.28
N ARG A 136 15.16 9.61 -7.28
CA ARG A 136 15.22 8.20 -7.67
C ARG A 136 16.01 7.40 -6.65
N MET A 137 15.43 6.29 -6.24
CA MET A 137 16.12 5.37 -5.34
C MET A 137 17.24 4.63 -6.08
N PRO A 138 18.38 4.39 -5.42
CA PRO A 138 19.53 3.75 -6.08
C PRO A 138 19.31 2.25 -6.38
N GLN A 139 18.42 1.60 -5.65
CA GLN A 139 18.06 0.20 -5.86
C GLN A 139 16.86 0.09 -6.82
N LYS A 140 16.84 -1.00 -7.58
CA LYS A 140 15.68 -1.45 -8.35
C LYS A 140 15.12 -2.72 -7.75
N ASP A 141 13.82 -2.86 -7.83
CA ASP A 141 13.12 -4.07 -7.47
C ASP A 141 13.16 -5.05 -8.64
N ARG A 142 13.63 -6.27 -8.40
CA ARG A 142 13.68 -7.34 -9.39
C ARG A 142 12.42 -8.18 -9.31
N TRP A 143 11.78 -8.41 -10.44
CA TRP A 143 10.62 -9.27 -10.55
C TRP A 143 10.97 -10.75 -10.56
N GLY A 144 10.09 -11.54 -9.96
CA GLY A 144 10.14 -12.99 -9.96
C GLY A 144 8.81 -13.61 -9.59
N VAL A 145 8.84 -14.89 -9.34
CA VAL A 145 7.71 -15.65 -8.82
C VAL A 145 8.02 -16.18 -7.43
N LEU A 146 7.08 -16.03 -6.53
CA LEU A 146 7.10 -16.66 -5.22
C LEU A 146 6.34 -17.97 -5.30
N VAL A 147 6.99 -19.07 -4.96
CA VAL A 147 6.44 -20.43 -5.06
C VAL A 147 6.80 -21.26 -3.83
N PRO A 148 6.02 -22.30 -3.47
CA PRO A 148 6.41 -23.26 -2.45
C PRO A 148 7.74 -23.96 -2.81
N LYS A 149 8.62 -24.16 -1.82
CA LYS A 149 9.96 -24.76 -2.02
C LYS A 149 9.94 -26.15 -2.64
N GLU A 150 8.87 -26.89 -2.43
CA GLU A 150 8.69 -28.25 -2.97
C GLU A 150 8.26 -28.28 -4.44
N ARG A 151 7.80 -27.18 -5.00
CA ARG A 151 7.40 -27.09 -6.40
C ARG A 151 8.59 -27.17 -7.36
N ALA A 152 8.38 -27.75 -8.54
CA ALA A 152 9.42 -27.87 -9.56
C ALA A 152 10.01 -26.52 -9.99
N LEU A 153 9.19 -25.47 -10.03
CA LEU A 153 9.63 -24.10 -10.33
C LEU A 153 10.67 -23.58 -9.33
N ALA A 154 10.59 -23.97 -8.06
CA ALA A 154 11.52 -23.55 -7.01
C ALA A 154 12.98 -23.93 -7.26
N ARG A 155 13.21 -24.96 -8.10
CA ARG A 155 14.55 -25.46 -8.43
C ARG A 155 15.18 -24.78 -9.64
N ARG A 156 14.43 -23.85 -10.28
CA ARG A 156 14.93 -23.15 -11.47
C ARG A 156 15.76 -21.94 -11.06
N LYS A 157 16.75 -21.61 -11.91
CA LYS A 157 17.56 -20.38 -11.76
C LYS A 157 16.83 -19.12 -12.24
N GLY A 158 15.75 -19.29 -13.01
CA GLY A 158 14.89 -18.27 -13.56
C GLY A 158 13.68 -18.89 -14.25
N VAL A 159 12.59 -18.14 -14.36
CA VAL A 159 11.35 -18.56 -15.02
C VAL A 159 11.08 -17.70 -16.24
N THR A 160 10.71 -18.34 -17.34
CA THR A 160 10.32 -17.69 -18.60
C THR A 160 8.79 -17.59 -18.69
N PRO A 161 8.23 -16.75 -19.60
CA PRO A 161 6.77 -16.71 -19.84
C PRO A 161 6.17 -18.10 -20.05
N LYS A 162 6.84 -18.96 -20.82
CA LYS A 162 6.37 -20.33 -21.11
C LYS A 162 6.29 -21.22 -19.86
N ASP A 163 7.18 -21.01 -18.90
CA ASP A 163 7.19 -21.81 -17.67
C ASP A 163 6.01 -21.50 -16.75
N LEU A 164 5.36 -20.35 -16.97
CA LEU A 164 4.21 -19.88 -16.20
C LEU A 164 2.87 -20.16 -16.90
N THR A 165 2.89 -20.63 -18.15
CA THR A 165 1.68 -21.05 -18.84
C THR A 165 1.07 -22.27 -18.15
N GLY A 166 -0.24 -22.17 -17.78
CA GLY A 166 -0.96 -23.23 -17.05
C GLY A 166 -0.65 -23.27 -15.54
N VAL A 167 0.11 -22.30 -15.03
CA VAL A 167 0.28 -22.09 -13.59
C VAL A 167 -0.70 -21.00 -13.14
N PRO A 168 -1.59 -21.25 -12.17
CA PRO A 168 -2.42 -20.19 -11.62
C PRO A 168 -1.55 -19.09 -11.01
N LEU A 169 -1.72 -17.85 -11.44
CA LEU A 169 -0.91 -16.71 -11.04
C LEU A 169 -1.67 -15.73 -10.13
N LEU A 170 -0.99 -15.23 -9.13
CA LEU A 170 -1.41 -14.07 -8.34
C LEU A 170 -0.59 -12.87 -8.82
N ILE A 171 -1.26 -11.78 -9.20
CA ILE A 171 -0.60 -10.60 -9.75
C ILE A 171 -1.03 -9.33 -9.00
N SER A 172 -0.26 -8.25 -9.18
CA SER A 172 -0.63 -6.95 -8.62
C SER A 172 -1.99 -6.48 -9.14
N SER A 173 -2.78 -5.84 -8.28
CA SER A 173 -4.06 -5.20 -8.65
C SER A 173 -3.87 -3.91 -9.45
N ARG A 174 -2.64 -3.34 -9.51
CA ARG A 174 -2.35 -2.12 -10.27
C ARG A 174 -2.35 -2.40 -11.76
N GLU A 175 -3.19 -1.69 -12.51
CA GLU A 175 -3.30 -1.83 -13.96
C GLU A 175 -1.97 -1.53 -14.68
N THR A 176 -1.23 -0.50 -14.22
CA THR A 176 0.07 -0.13 -14.77
C THR A 176 1.10 -1.26 -14.65
N ILE A 177 1.08 -2.01 -13.55
CA ILE A 177 1.93 -3.18 -13.33
C ILE A 177 1.47 -4.35 -14.18
N GLN A 178 0.16 -4.57 -14.31
CA GLN A 178 -0.39 -5.61 -15.18
C GLN A 178 0.03 -5.38 -16.63
N ASN A 179 0.03 -4.13 -17.10
CA ASN A 179 0.48 -3.78 -18.46
C ASN A 179 1.99 -4.02 -18.63
N GLU A 180 2.82 -3.73 -17.63
CA GLU A 180 4.26 -4.04 -17.66
C GLU A 180 4.51 -5.55 -17.73
N LEU A 181 3.80 -6.33 -16.92
CA LEU A 181 3.84 -7.79 -16.94
C LEU A 181 3.33 -8.34 -18.27
N ALA A 182 2.24 -7.80 -18.83
CA ALA A 182 1.75 -8.20 -20.15
C ALA A 182 2.81 -7.99 -21.24
N GLY A 183 3.55 -6.87 -21.17
CA GLY A 183 4.71 -6.61 -22.04
C GLY A 183 5.80 -7.67 -21.88
N TRP A 184 6.11 -8.11 -20.66
CA TRP A 184 7.10 -9.15 -20.40
C TRP A 184 6.65 -10.53 -20.90
N PHE A 185 5.37 -10.89 -20.73
CA PHE A 185 4.80 -12.15 -21.23
C PHE A 185 4.69 -12.17 -22.75
N GLY A 186 4.52 -11.02 -23.40
CA GLY A 186 4.27 -10.92 -24.84
C GLY A 186 3.04 -11.74 -25.26
N SER A 187 3.16 -12.55 -26.31
CA SER A 187 2.06 -13.39 -26.83
C SER A 187 1.61 -14.51 -25.87
N ASP A 188 2.36 -14.78 -24.83
CA ASP A 188 1.98 -15.78 -23.83
C ASP A 188 1.05 -15.23 -22.75
N PHE A 189 0.83 -13.89 -22.70
CA PHE A 189 -0.06 -13.26 -21.73
C PHE A 189 -1.51 -13.74 -21.82
N GLU A 190 -2.02 -13.98 -23.02
CA GLU A 190 -3.37 -14.51 -23.22
C GLU A 190 -3.55 -15.97 -22.72
N LYS A 191 -2.45 -16.66 -22.44
CA LYS A 191 -2.43 -18.07 -22.01
C LYS A 191 -2.26 -18.22 -20.50
N ILE A 192 -2.05 -17.13 -19.76
CA ILE A 192 -1.91 -17.19 -18.31
C ILE A 192 -3.27 -17.27 -17.64
N GLU A 193 -3.31 -17.99 -16.53
CA GLU A 193 -4.45 -18.04 -15.63
C GLU A 193 -4.21 -17.09 -14.45
N ILE A 194 -5.01 -16.03 -14.32
CA ILE A 194 -4.98 -15.13 -13.17
C ILE A 194 -5.96 -15.67 -12.12
N ALA A 195 -5.43 -16.29 -11.07
CA ALA A 195 -6.22 -16.86 -9.98
C ALA A 195 -6.65 -15.80 -8.94
N ALA A 196 -5.83 -14.77 -8.74
CA ALA A 196 -6.15 -13.67 -7.83
C ALA A 196 -5.33 -12.40 -8.14
N THR A 197 -5.83 -11.26 -7.66
CA THR A 197 -5.06 -10.01 -7.61
C THR A 197 -4.80 -9.62 -6.17
N TYR A 198 -3.70 -8.91 -5.91
CA TYR A 198 -3.31 -8.45 -4.59
C TYR A 198 -2.71 -7.04 -4.64
N ASN A 199 -2.75 -6.32 -3.53
CA ASN A 199 -2.10 -5.01 -3.37
C ASN A 199 -0.81 -5.07 -2.53
N LEU A 200 -0.72 -6.02 -1.57
CA LEU A 200 0.45 -6.24 -0.72
C LEU A 200 0.84 -7.72 -0.75
N ILE A 201 2.14 -7.99 -0.88
CA ILE A 201 2.67 -9.34 -1.16
C ILE A 201 2.45 -10.34 -0.01
N LEU A 202 2.39 -9.88 1.25
CA LEU A 202 2.23 -10.79 2.37
C LEU A 202 0.92 -11.60 2.27
N ASN A 203 -0.17 -10.99 1.78
CA ASN A 203 -1.43 -11.69 1.55
C ASN A 203 -1.30 -12.72 0.42
N ALA A 204 -0.65 -12.34 -0.70
CA ALA A 204 -0.39 -13.26 -1.80
C ALA A 204 0.52 -14.42 -1.37
N ALA A 205 1.56 -14.16 -0.55
CA ALA A 205 2.42 -15.21 -0.01
C ALA A 205 1.65 -16.24 0.81
N ASN A 206 0.68 -15.80 1.63
CA ASN A 206 -0.20 -16.71 2.36
C ASN A 206 -1.08 -17.55 1.42
N MET A 207 -1.60 -16.96 0.34
CA MET A 207 -2.37 -17.70 -0.67
C MET A 207 -1.49 -18.72 -1.41
N VAL A 208 -0.26 -18.35 -1.79
CA VAL A 208 0.72 -19.26 -2.40
C VAL A 208 1.04 -20.42 -1.48
N LYS A 209 1.29 -20.15 -0.18
CA LYS A 209 1.56 -21.15 0.84
C LYS A 209 0.42 -22.16 0.99
N ASN A 210 -0.83 -21.73 0.77
CA ASN A 210 -2.02 -22.57 0.80
C ASN A 210 -2.41 -23.15 -0.57
N GLY A 211 -1.51 -23.08 -1.57
CA GLY A 211 -1.64 -23.80 -2.82
C GLY A 211 -2.45 -23.12 -3.92
N LEU A 212 -2.80 -21.82 -3.77
CA LEU A 212 -3.61 -21.11 -4.77
C LEU A 212 -2.86 -20.91 -6.11
N GLY A 213 -1.52 -20.91 -6.10
CA GLY A 213 -0.73 -20.73 -7.31
C GLY A 213 0.67 -20.19 -7.03
N ALA A 214 1.18 -19.34 -7.94
CA ALA A 214 2.45 -18.63 -7.81
C ALA A 214 2.21 -17.13 -7.85
N ALA A 215 2.88 -16.34 -6.99
CA ALA A 215 2.73 -14.89 -7.00
C ALA A 215 3.86 -14.22 -7.76
N LEU A 216 3.52 -13.40 -8.77
CA LEU A 216 4.43 -12.48 -9.44
C LEU A 216 4.69 -11.28 -8.53
N CYS A 217 5.90 -11.14 -8.01
CA CYS A 217 6.26 -10.13 -7.02
C CYS A 217 7.70 -9.67 -7.15
N PHE A 218 8.08 -8.70 -6.33
CA PHE A 218 9.47 -8.31 -6.13
C PHE A 218 10.22 -9.30 -5.24
N ASP A 219 11.54 -9.30 -5.38
CA ASP A 219 12.46 -10.03 -4.52
C ASP A 219 12.56 -9.33 -3.16
N LEU A 220 11.68 -9.71 -2.25
CA LEU A 220 11.70 -9.22 -0.87
C LEU A 220 12.28 -10.31 0.02
N ASP A 221 13.42 -10.03 0.63
CA ASP A 221 14.13 -10.99 1.47
C ASP A 221 13.22 -11.65 2.51
N ASN A 222 13.25 -12.99 2.54
CA ASN A 222 12.68 -13.82 3.62
C ASN A 222 11.19 -13.60 3.94
N ILE A 223 10.33 -13.53 2.92
CA ILE A 223 8.86 -13.44 3.12
C ILE A 223 8.32 -14.63 3.93
N SER A 224 8.85 -15.83 3.71
CA SER A 224 8.46 -17.07 4.42
C SER A 224 9.46 -18.20 4.19
N ASP A 225 9.78 -18.94 5.25
CA ASP A 225 10.65 -20.13 5.17
C ASP A 225 10.09 -21.25 4.29
N ALA A 226 8.78 -21.29 4.05
CA ALA A 226 8.13 -22.28 3.21
C ALA A 226 8.16 -21.94 1.72
N LEU A 227 8.50 -20.72 1.40
CA LEU A 227 8.47 -20.21 0.03
C LEU A 227 9.87 -19.91 -0.49
N THR A 228 10.00 -19.82 -1.80
CA THR A 228 11.24 -19.37 -2.46
C THR A 228 10.88 -18.43 -3.60
N PHE A 229 11.73 -17.43 -3.78
CA PHE A 229 11.66 -16.52 -4.90
C PHE A 229 12.49 -17.08 -6.07
N VAL A 230 11.94 -17.03 -7.28
CA VAL A 230 12.64 -17.41 -8.51
C VAL A 230 12.54 -16.23 -9.49
N PRO A 231 13.66 -15.65 -9.93
CA PRO A 231 13.66 -14.45 -10.78
C PRO A 231 13.06 -14.71 -12.16
N LEU A 232 12.49 -13.66 -12.77
CA LEU A 232 12.06 -13.69 -14.16
C LEU A 232 13.25 -13.76 -15.13
N SER A 233 13.07 -14.46 -16.26
CA SER A 233 14.03 -14.55 -17.36
C SER A 233 13.29 -14.41 -18.70
N PRO A 234 13.50 -13.33 -19.49
CA PRO A 234 14.45 -12.24 -19.26
C PRO A 234 14.14 -11.45 -17.99
N THR A 235 15.18 -10.84 -17.42
CA THR A 235 15.05 -10.03 -16.19
C THR A 235 14.11 -8.84 -16.40
N LEU A 236 13.19 -8.64 -15.48
CA LEU A 236 12.36 -7.44 -15.38
C LEU A 236 12.70 -6.73 -14.07
N GLU A 237 12.92 -5.43 -14.14
CA GLU A 237 13.24 -4.60 -12.98
C GLU A 237 12.39 -3.34 -12.96
N THR A 238 11.97 -2.94 -11.77
CA THR A 238 11.17 -1.73 -11.56
C THR A 238 11.92 -0.76 -10.67
N GLY A 239 11.96 0.52 -11.06
CA GLY A 239 12.51 1.60 -10.26
C GLY A 239 11.55 2.03 -9.16
N THR A 240 12.10 2.75 -8.17
CA THR A 240 11.32 3.37 -7.09
C THR A 240 11.76 4.82 -6.93
N VAL A 241 10.83 5.72 -6.66
CA VAL A 241 11.08 7.13 -6.38
C VAL A 241 10.55 7.50 -5.00
N LEU A 242 11.26 8.38 -4.31
CA LEU A 242 10.75 9.10 -3.14
C LEU A 242 10.23 10.46 -3.63
N ALA A 243 8.94 10.72 -3.48
CA ALA A 243 8.27 11.92 -3.95
C ALA A 243 7.52 12.61 -2.81
#